data_dae8ce79f6a1780537f991f658951905
#
_entry.id   dae8ce79f6a1780537f991f658951905
#
_cell.length_a   1.000
_cell.length_b   1.000
_cell.length_c   1.000
_cell.angle_alpha   90.00
_cell.angle_beta   90.00
_cell.angle_gamma   90.00
#
_symmetry.space_group_name_H-M   'P 1'
#
loop_
_entity.id
_entity.type
_entity.pdbx_description
1 polymer ?
#
loop_
_entity_poly.entity_id
_entity_poly.type
_entity_poly.pdbx_seq_one_letter_code
_entity_poly.pdbx_strand_id
1 'polypeptide(L)'
;AIRAKELEGFCYHCYISVMKKRELTAYFNKHAKDRDGWIKHNWYYHEALKNLCRFIVPPQSSVLDVGCGTGDLLHAVDSKHGVGVDFSPKMIELAAKKYPLLDWRVADAETLGLGERFDYIIFSDLLGYLTDIECAFWSLQSVSHERTRVVITYYNYLWEPVLRLAEFLRLKAKQPVQNWMSPGDVENMLWLAGFEVVKKGNKLILPLGIPLVSAFFNKIIVNLPIFSRLGLIHYVIARPQSQKERDYSVSIIIPARNEKGNIENAILRLPKFGSSQEIIFIEGHSEDGTLDEIRRVVNKYDSKPDIRYTVQKGIGKGNAVRLGFEMATGEVLMILDADLTVAPEDLPKFYRAIVSGRGEFINGSRLVYQLERVSMRFFNILGNKF
;
A
#
# COMPACT_ATOMS: atom_id res chain seq x y z
N ALA A 1 -23.62 -17.04 5.12
CA ALA A 1 -22.94 -18.14 4.49
C ALA A 1 -22.83 -17.83 2.99
N ILE A 2 -21.69 -17.39 2.53
CA ILE A 2 -21.37 -17.13 1.11
C ILE A 2 -21.15 -18.50 0.49
N ARG A 3 -21.78 -18.76 -0.67
CA ARG A 3 -21.68 -20.05 -1.36
C ARG A 3 -20.21 -20.26 -1.76
N ALA A 4 -19.64 -21.39 -1.36
CA ALA A 4 -18.26 -21.82 -1.65
C ALA A 4 -17.89 -21.80 -3.15
N LYS A 5 -18.87 -21.69 -4.05
CA LYS A 5 -18.68 -21.63 -5.51
C LYS A 5 -18.14 -20.30 -6.07
N GLU A 6 -18.18 -19.19 -5.31
CA GLU A 6 -17.66 -17.89 -5.81
C GLU A 6 -16.15 -17.69 -5.52
N LEU A 7 -15.50 -18.66 -4.88
CA LEU A 7 -14.13 -18.54 -4.39
C LEU A 7 -13.15 -19.55 -5.03
N GLU A 8 -13.62 -20.37 -5.96
CA GLU A 8 -12.75 -21.26 -6.74
C GLU A 8 -11.90 -20.43 -7.69
N GLY A 9 -10.65 -20.13 -7.28
CA GLY A 9 -9.67 -19.37 -8.09
C GLY A 9 -8.93 -18.24 -7.38
N PHE A 10 -9.32 -17.86 -6.14
CA PHE A 10 -8.61 -16.85 -5.38
C PHE A 10 -7.46 -17.44 -4.57
N CYS A 11 -6.28 -16.81 -4.62
CA CYS A 11 -5.22 -17.14 -3.68
C CYS A 11 -5.60 -16.73 -2.25
N TYR A 12 -5.01 -17.35 -1.24
CA TYR A 12 -5.30 -17.09 0.18
C TYR A 12 -5.12 -15.60 0.54
N HIS A 13 -4.12 -14.93 -0.03
CA HIS A 13 -3.87 -13.49 0.18
C HIS A 13 -5.00 -12.62 -0.39
N CYS A 14 -5.47 -12.92 -1.61
CA CYS A 14 -6.61 -12.23 -2.22
C CYS A 14 -7.89 -12.43 -1.39
N TYR A 15 -8.09 -13.63 -0.84
CA TYR A 15 -9.24 -13.92 0.01
C TYR A 15 -9.22 -13.08 1.29
N ILE A 16 -8.09 -13.02 2.00
CA ILE A 16 -7.94 -12.20 3.22
C ILE A 16 -8.16 -10.72 2.92
N SER A 17 -7.60 -10.21 1.81
CA SER A 17 -7.78 -8.82 1.38
C SER A 17 -9.26 -8.49 1.14
N VAL A 18 -9.99 -9.34 0.43
CA VAL A 18 -11.44 -9.17 0.17
C VAL A 18 -12.25 -9.20 1.47
N MET A 19 -11.94 -10.12 2.39
CA MET A 19 -12.63 -10.21 3.68
C MET A 19 -12.37 -8.96 4.53
N LYS A 20 -11.14 -8.51 4.63
CA LYS A 20 -10.77 -7.28 5.36
C LYS A 20 -11.48 -6.05 4.77
N LYS A 21 -11.55 -5.90 3.44
CA LYS A 21 -12.29 -4.81 2.79
C LYS A 21 -13.79 -4.86 3.12
N ARG A 22 -14.41 -6.03 3.11
CA ARG A 22 -15.82 -6.19 3.49
C ARG A 22 -16.10 -5.77 4.95
N GLU A 23 -15.22 -6.15 5.87
CA GLU A 23 -15.30 -5.74 7.28
C GLU A 23 -15.15 -4.23 7.43
N LEU A 24 -14.19 -3.62 6.75
CA LEU A 24 -13.99 -2.17 6.75
C LEU A 24 -15.21 -1.44 6.16
N THR A 25 -15.74 -1.92 5.03
CA THR A 25 -16.95 -1.35 4.42
C THR A 25 -18.14 -1.42 5.37
N ALA A 26 -18.36 -2.55 6.02
CA ALA A 26 -19.42 -2.73 7.00
C ALA A 26 -19.24 -1.79 8.21
N TYR A 27 -18.01 -1.65 8.70
CA TYR A 27 -17.68 -0.72 9.78
C TYR A 27 -17.99 0.73 9.40
N PHE A 28 -17.49 1.23 8.26
CA PHE A 28 -17.69 2.61 7.84
C PHE A 28 -19.15 2.89 7.48
N ASN A 29 -19.88 1.94 6.86
CA ASN A 29 -21.31 2.06 6.63
C ASN A 29 -22.10 2.20 7.95
N LYS A 30 -21.74 1.40 8.97
CA LYS A 30 -22.39 1.45 10.30
C LYS A 30 -22.18 2.79 11.00
N HIS A 31 -20.97 3.34 10.91
CA HIS A 31 -20.58 4.57 11.63
C HIS A 31 -20.69 5.85 10.80
N ALA A 32 -21.21 5.77 9.57
CA ALA A 32 -21.34 6.92 8.68
C ALA A 32 -22.14 8.07 9.30
N LYS A 33 -23.25 7.76 9.97
CA LYS A 33 -24.13 8.77 10.61
C LYS A 33 -23.44 9.52 11.77
N ASP A 34 -22.52 8.88 12.46
CA ASP A 34 -21.83 9.46 13.63
C ASP A 34 -20.62 10.30 13.24
N ARG A 35 -20.15 10.18 11.97
CA ARG A 35 -18.91 10.79 11.51
C ARG A 35 -18.89 12.31 11.67
N ASP A 36 -19.96 12.99 11.26
CA ASP A 36 -20.02 14.46 11.38
C ASP A 36 -20.01 14.93 12.84
N GLY A 37 -20.58 14.13 13.74
CA GLY A 37 -20.49 14.37 15.19
C GLY A 37 -19.04 14.31 15.68
N TRP A 38 -18.29 13.30 15.25
CA TRP A 38 -16.87 13.18 15.59
C TRP A 38 -15.99 14.25 14.93
N ILE A 39 -16.31 14.68 13.69
CA ILE A 39 -15.63 15.81 13.04
C ILE A 39 -15.84 17.09 13.85
N LYS A 40 -17.06 17.36 14.34
CA LYS A 40 -17.35 18.50 15.21
C LYS A 40 -16.63 18.40 16.56
N HIS A 41 -16.59 17.21 17.16
CA HIS A 41 -15.90 16.99 18.44
C HIS A 41 -14.39 17.25 18.31
N ASN A 42 -13.76 16.80 17.22
CA ASN A 42 -12.34 16.99 16.91
C ASN A 42 -12.12 18.12 15.89
N TRP A 43 -12.94 19.17 15.95
CA TRP A 43 -12.99 20.24 14.96
C TRP A 43 -11.62 20.86 14.66
N TYR A 44 -10.76 21.02 15.67
CA TYR A 44 -9.46 21.68 15.52
C TYR A 44 -8.51 20.86 14.63
N TYR A 45 -8.53 19.55 14.75
CA TYR A 45 -7.79 18.64 13.85
C TYR A 45 -8.30 18.76 12.40
N HIS A 46 -9.60 18.66 12.21
CA HIS A 46 -10.20 18.73 10.87
C HIS A 46 -10.03 20.10 10.22
N GLU A 47 -10.06 21.18 11.00
CA GLU A 47 -9.78 22.51 10.48
C GLU A 47 -8.30 22.68 10.10
N ALA A 48 -7.37 22.06 10.82
CA ALA A 48 -5.96 22.03 10.43
C ALA A 48 -5.74 21.32 9.10
N LEU A 49 -6.45 20.19 8.84
CA LEU A 49 -6.43 19.50 7.55
C LEU A 49 -7.01 20.35 6.42
N LYS A 50 -8.18 20.96 6.64
CA LYS A 50 -8.81 21.86 5.66
C LYS A 50 -7.90 23.04 5.31
N ASN A 51 -7.27 23.65 6.30
CA ASN A 51 -6.34 24.77 6.09
C ASN A 51 -5.08 24.32 5.34
N LEU A 52 -4.59 23.11 5.59
CA LEU A 52 -3.48 22.52 4.84
C LEU A 52 -3.88 22.31 3.37
N CYS A 53 -5.04 21.71 3.10
CA CYS A 53 -5.52 21.48 1.74
C CYS A 53 -5.79 22.81 1.00
N ARG A 54 -6.43 23.79 1.63
CA ARG A 54 -6.65 25.13 1.05
C ARG A 54 -5.34 25.86 0.71
N PHE A 55 -4.29 25.64 1.50
CA PHE A 55 -2.98 26.23 1.24
C PHE A 55 -2.26 25.58 0.06
N ILE A 56 -2.47 24.26 -0.16
CA ILE A 56 -1.78 23.49 -1.20
C ILE A 56 -2.54 23.53 -2.52
N VAL A 57 -3.87 23.41 -2.47
CA VAL A 57 -4.75 23.31 -3.65
C VAL A 57 -5.22 24.71 -4.04
N PRO A 58 -4.80 25.23 -5.21
CA PRO A 58 -5.30 26.53 -5.69
C PRO A 58 -6.81 26.47 -5.96
N PRO A 59 -7.53 27.56 -5.74
CA PRO A 59 -8.94 27.67 -6.13
C PRO A 59 -9.12 27.36 -7.62
N GLN A 60 -10.30 26.87 -7.98
CA GLN A 60 -10.67 26.55 -9.36
C GLN A 60 -9.83 25.46 -10.04
N SER A 61 -9.13 24.63 -9.25
CA SER A 61 -8.47 23.42 -9.73
C SER A 61 -9.47 22.27 -9.95
N SER A 62 -9.13 21.31 -10.80
CA SER A 62 -9.79 20.00 -10.86
C SER A 62 -9.24 19.13 -9.73
N VAL A 63 -10.13 18.65 -8.84
CA VAL A 63 -9.72 17.99 -7.57
C VAL A 63 -10.42 16.63 -7.41
N LEU A 64 -9.65 15.59 -7.14
CA LEU A 64 -10.12 14.30 -6.69
C LEU A 64 -9.83 14.13 -5.19
N ASP A 65 -10.84 13.77 -4.40
CA ASP A 65 -10.68 13.41 -2.97
C ASP A 65 -10.90 11.89 -2.81
N VAL A 66 -9.83 11.16 -2.55
CA VAL A 66 -9.83 9.69 -2.42
C VAL A 66 -9.98 9.31 -0.94
N GLY A 67 -11.05 8.55 -0.62
CA GLY A 67 -11.45 8.29 0.75
C GLY A 67 -12.15 9.50 1.36
N CYS A 68 -12.99 10.18 0.58
CA CYS A 68 -13.58 11.47 0.90
C CYS A 68 -14.52 11.47 2.13
N GLY A 69 -14.96 10.31 2.60
CA GLY A 69 -15.93 10.19 3.69
C GLY A 69 -17.19 11.00 3.43
N THR A 70 -17.53 11.95 4.31
CA THR A 70 -18.70 12.84 4.17
C THR A 70 -18.41 14.15 3.39
N GLY A 71 -17.24 14.25 2.71
CA GLY A 71 -16.94 15.27 1.69
C GLY A 71 -16.39 16.59 2.22
N ASP A 72 -16.04 16.70 3.48
CA ASP A 72 -15.65 17.97 4.12
C ASP A 72 -14.36 18.60 3.57
N LEU A 73 -13.38 17.78 3.17
CA LEU A 73 -12.11 18.27 2.61
C LEU A 73 -12.31 18.78 1.18
N LEU A 74 -13.00 18.00 0.34
CA LEU A 74 -13.28 18.40 -1.04
C LEU A 74 -14.07 19.71 -1.09
N HIS A 75 -15.11 19.82 -0.25
CA HIS A 75 -15.89 21.06 -0.15
C HIS A 75 -15.05 22.27 0.31
N ALA A 76 -14.02 22.04 1.14
CA ALA A 76 -13.20 23.11 1.68
C ALA A 76 -12.24 23.75 0.66
N VAL A 77 -11.93 23.11 -0.47
CA VAL A 77 -10.87 23.56 -1.41
C VAL A 77 -11.35 24.35 -2.63
N ASP A 78 -12.63 24.74 -2.70
CA ASP A 78 -13.21 25.58 -3.78
C ASP A 78 -12.78 25.11 -5.18
N SER A 79 -13.05 23.85 -5.49
CA SER A 79 -12.69 23.23 -6.77
C SER A 79 -13.62 23.66 -7.91
N LYS A 80 -13.09 23.89 -9.12
CA LYS A 80 -13.88 24.06 -10.35
C LYS A 80 -14.63 22.78 -10.74
N HIS A 81 -13.96 21.65 -10.60
CA HIS A 81 -14.47 20.32 -10.82
C HIS A 81 -13.98 19.44 -9.68
N GLY A 82 -14.90 19.05 -8.79
CA GLY A 82 -14.58 18.26 -7.60
C GLY A 82 -15.27 16.91 -7.65
N VAL A 83 -14.49 15.84 -7.58
CA VAL A 83 -14.95 14.44 -7.49
C VAL A 83 -14.50 13.85 -6.17
N GLY A 84 -15.42 13.31 -5.39
CA GLY A 84 -15.12 12.56 -4.18
C GLY A 84 -15.41 11.09 -4.36
N VAL A 85 -14.47 10.24 -3.97
CA VAL A 85 -14.63 8.78 -4.00
C VAL A 85 -14.43 8.18 -2.62
N ASP A 86 -15.28 7.22 -2.27
CA ASP A 86 -15.15 6.41 -1.05
C ASP A 86 -15.71 5.01 -1.32
N PHE A 87 -15.12 3.99 -0.71
CA PHE A 87 -15.60 2.61 -0.87
C PHE A 87 -16.88 2.32 -0.08
N SER A 88 -17.29 3.22 0.85
CA SER A 88 -18.51 3.13 1.64
C SER A 88 -19.68 3.84 0.94
N PRO A 89 -20.70 3.10 0.42
CA PRO A 89 -21.89 3.71 -0.17
C PRO A 89 -22.61 4.66 0.78
N LYS A 90 -22.58 4.39 2.09
CA LYS A 90 -23.25 5.25 3.09
C LYS A 90 -22.52 6.57 3.31
N MET A 91 -21.20 6.60 3.21
CA MET A 91 -20.43 7.85 3.23
C MET A 91 -20.78 8.70 2.01
N ILE A 92 -20.78 8.11 0.83
CA ILE A 92 -21.13 8.78 -0.44
C ILE A 92 -22.59 9.31 -0.41
N GLU A 93 -23.55 8.54 0.11
CA GLU A 93 -24.93 9.01 0.28
C GLU A 93 -25.01 10.27 1.14
N LEU A 94 -24.25 10.31 2.25
CA LEU A 94 -24.20 11.47 3.14
C LEU A 94 -23.47 12.67 2.51
N ALA A 95 -22.37 12.42 1.82
CA ALA A 95 -21.64 13.46 1.09
C ALA A 95 -22.50 14.14 0.02
N ALA A 96 -23.24 13.33 -0.79
CA ALA A 96 -24.15 13.84 -1.82
C ALA A 96 -25.31 14.66 -1.25
N LYS A 97 -25.85 14.28 -0.10
CA LYS A 97 -26.88 15.06 0.60
C LYS A 97 -26.32 16.37 1.16
N LYS A 98 -25.10 16.35 1.66
CA LYS A 98 -24.45 17.49 2.32
C LYS A 98 -23.92 18.53 1.32
N TYR A 99 -23.38 18.06 0.20
CA TYR A 99 -22.72 18.87 -0.82
C TYR A 99 -23.19 18.47 -2.24
N PRO A 100 -24.44 18.79 -2.63
CA PRO A 100 -25.07 18.30 -3.86
C PRO A 100 -24.49 18.88 -5.16
N LEU A 101 -23.60 19.87 -5.08
CA LEU A 101 -22.96 20.49 -6.25
C LEU A 101 -21.64 19.79 -6.66
N LEU A 102 -21.18 18.83 -5.87
CA LEU A 102 -19.95 18.06 -6.13
C LEU A 102 -20.34 16.66 -6.63
N ASP A 103 -19.42 16.01 -7.34
CA ASP A 103 -19.60 14.65 -7.85
C ASP A 103 -19.11 13.62 -6.82
N TRP A 104 -19.96 12.64 -6.50
CA TRP A 104 -19.69 11.62 -5.49
C TRP A 104 -19.88 10.23 -6.07
N ARG A 105 -18.83 9.41 -6.00
CA ARG A 105 -18.82 8.06 -6.57
C ARG A 105 -18.36 7.01 -5.57
N VAL A 106 -18.99 5.84 -5.60
CA VAL A 106 -18.48 4.69 -4.84
C VAL A 106 -17.34 4.07 -5.64
N ALA A 107 -16.12 4.13 -5.09
CA ALA A 107 -14.93 3.54 -5.71
C ALA A 107 -13.91 3.11 -4.66
N ASP A 108 -13.10 2.11 -5.02
CA ASP A 108 -11.99 1.62 -4.19
C ASP A 108 -10.69 2.34 -4.58
N ALA A 109 -10.00 2.89 -3.59
CA ALA A 109 -8.71 3.56 -3.77
C ALA A 109 -7.63 2.66 -4.39
N GLU A 110 -7.71 1.35 -4.19
CA GLU A 110 -6.73 0.39 -4.72
C GLU A 110 -6.98 0.03 -6.19
N THR A 111 -8.13 0.43 -6.77
CA THR A 111 -8.53 0.10 -8.15
C THR A 111 -9.23 1.26 -8.85
N LEU A 112 -8.69 2.47 -8.73
CA LEU A 112 -9.27 3.65 -9.35
C LEU A 112 -9.27 3.55 -10.89
N GLY A 113 -10.45 3.82 -11.49
CA GLY A 113 -10.63 3.81 -12.94
C GLY A 113 -11.73 4.79 -13.34
N LEU A 114 -11.50 6.11 -13.09
CA LEU A 114 -12.56 7.12 -13.26
C LEU A 114 -12.68 7.63 -14.71
N GLY A 115 -11.71 7.33 -15.58
CA GLY A 115 -11.70 7.79 -16.99
C GLY A 115 -11.35 9.27 -17.16
N GLU A 116 -10.96 9.97 -16.11
CA GLU A 116 -10.58 11.38 -16.09
C GLU A 116 -9.35 11.63 -15.23
N ARG A 117 -8.71 12.80 -15.39
CA ARG A 117 -7.47 13.15 -14.70
C ARG A 117 -7.64 14.49 -13.99
N PHE A 118 -6.94 14.66 -12.87
CA PHE A 118 -7.09 15.77 -11.97
C PHE A 118 -5.79 16.56 -11.77
N ASP A 119 -5.92 17.88 -11.52
CA ASP A 119 -4.77 18.74 -11.18
C ASP A 119 -4.26 18.44 -9.77
N TYR A 120 -5.19 18.17 -8.85
CA TYR A 120 -4.89 17.81 -7.46
C TYR A 120 -5.64 16.55 -7.04
N ILE A 121 -4.96 15.69 -6.30
CA ILE A 121 -5.54 14.51 -5.68
C ILE A 121 -5.30 14.63 -4.17
N ILE A 122 -6.37 14.65 -3.38
CA ILE A 122 -6.31 14.60 -1.92
C ILE A 122 -6.42 13.13 -1.51
N PHE A 123 -5.48 12.69 -0.67
CA PHE A 123 -5.40 11.33 -0.15
C PHE A 123 -5.17 11.43 1.36
N SER A 124 -6.24 11.80 2.09
CA SER A 124 -6.14 12.22 3.48
C SER A 124 -6.58 11.12 4.45
N ASP A 125 -5.71 10.80 5.43
CA ASP A 125 -5.95 9.84 6.53
C ASP A 125 -6.44 8.45 6.07
N LEU A 126 -6.12 8.06 4.83
CA LEU A 126 -6.60 6.84 4.21
C LEU A 126 -5.61 5.67 4.35
N LEU A 127 -4.28 5.96 4.42
CA LEU A 127 -3.22 4.94 4.42
C LEU A 127 -3.42 3.85 5.48
N GLY A 128 -3.94 4.22 6.64
CA GLY A 128 -4.18 3.30 7.75
C GLY A 128 -5.18 2.17 7.44
N TYR A 129 -6.06 2.36 6.47
CA TYR A 129 -7.16 1.44 6.16
C TYR A 129 -6.97 0.63 4.89
N LEU A 130 -5.96 0.94 4.08
CA LEU A 130 -5.68 0.22 2.84
C LEU A 130 -5.19 -1.20 3.13
N THR A 131 -5.58 -2.12 2.26
CA THR A 131 -5.09 -3.50 2.28
C THR A 131 -3.81 -3.62 1.46
N ASP A 132 -3.70 -2.85 0.37
CA ASP A 132 -2.51 -2.73 -0.46
C ASP A 132 -2.25 -1.25 -0.81
N ILE A 133 -1.32 -0.63 -0.07
CA ILE A 133 -0.97 0.78 -0.23
C ILE A 133 -0.25 1.02 -1.56
N GLU A 134 0.56 0.07 -2.00
CA GLU A 134 1.27 0.17 -3.27
C GLU A 134 0.28 0.16 -4.45
N CYS A 135 -0.70 -0.76 -4.44
CA CYS A 135 -1.77 -0.78 -5.42
C CYS A 135 -2.58 0.53 -5.42
N ALA A 136 -2.88 1.09 -4.24
CA ALA A 136 -3.56 2.37 -4.14
C ALA A 136 -2.75 3.50 -4.78
N PHE A 137 -1.45 3.59 -4.51
CA PHE A 137 -0.60 4.60 -5.16
C PHE A 137 -0.44 4.35 -6.67
N TRP A 138 -0.34 3.09 -7.11
CA TRP A 138 -0.35 2.76 -8.53
C TRP A 138 -1.64 3.19 -9.21
N SER A 139 -2.79 3.01 -8.57
CA SER A 139 -4.08 3.38 -9.12
C SER A 139 -4.18 4.89 -9.41
N LEU A 140 -3.49 5.73 -8.61
CA LEU A 140 -3.44 7.18 -8.80
C LEU A 140 -2.82 7.58 -10.15
N GLN A 141 -2.00 6.73 -10.77
CA GLN A 141 -1.45 7.00 -12.12
C GLN A 141 -2.55 7.14 -13.16
N SER A 142 -3.61 6.34 -13.07
CA SER A 142 -4.74 6.36 -14.02
C SER A 142 -5.53 7.68 -14.00
N VAL A 143 -5.53 8.39 -12.87
CA VAL A 143 -6.24 9.64 -12.63
C VAL A 143 -5.30 10.86 -12.55
N SER A 144 -4.01 10.66 -12.87
CA SER A 144 -2.97 11.69 -12.85
C SER A 144 -2.52 12.08 -14.25
N HIS A 145 -2.04 13.31 -14.39
CA HIS A 145 -1.24 13.79 -15.52
C HIS A 145 0.09 14.38 -15.01
N GLU A 146 1.02 14.72 -15.86
CA GLU A 146 2.38 15.18 -15.49
C GLU A 146 2.42 16.35 -14.49
N ARG A 147 1.38 17.20 -14.48
CA ARG A 147 1.27 18.35 -13.58
C ARG A 147 0.51 18.06 -12.31
N THR A 148 -0.08 16.86 -12.16
CA THR A 148 -0.85 16.48 -10.97
C THR A 148 -0.01 16.60 -9.70
N ARG A 149 -0.64 17.07 -8.62
CA ARG A 149 -0.08 17.02 -7.27
C ARG A 149 -0.95 16.16 -6.39
N VAL A 150 -0.34 15.13 -5.81
CA VAL A 150 -0.98 14.24 -4.84
C VAL A 150 -0.65 14.74 -3.45
N VAL A 151 -1.66 15.12 -2.69
CA VAL A 151 -1.55 15.62 -1.30
C VAL A 151 -1.94 14.49 -0.36
N ILE A 152 -0.97 13.90 0.29
CA ILE A 152 -1.17 12.77 1.19
C ILE A 152 -1.01 13.26 2.62
N THR A 153 -1.97 12.92 3.49
CA THR A 153 -1.83 13.11 4.94
C THR A 153 -2.07 11.81 5.69
N TYR A 154 -1.37 11.65 6.80
CA TYR A 154 -1.50 10.46 7.66
C TYR A 154 -1.00 10.76 9.07
N TYR A 155 -1.44 9.94 10.02
CA TYR A 155 -1.01 10.07 11.41
C TYR A 155 0.46 9.68 11.58
N ASN A 156 1.17 10.47 12.37
CA ASN A 156 2.49 10.13 12.83
C ASN A 156 2.43 8.88 13.74
N TYR A 157 3.20 7.85 13.40
CA TYR A 157 3.25 6.59 14.14
C TYR A 157 3.65 6.76 15.62
N LEU A 158 4.38 7.82 15.97
CA LEU A 158 4.72 8.15 17.36
C LEU A 158 3.49 8.45 18.21
N TRP A 159 2.38 8.85 17.59
CA TRP A 159 1.13 9.16 18.28
C TRP A 159 0.23 7.93 18.51
N GLU A 160 0.59 6.75 18.01
CA GLU A 160 -0.21 5.55 18.17
C GLU A 160 -0.63 5.30 19.63
N PRO A 161 0.26 5.32 20.66
CA PRO A 161 -0.13 5.10 22.05
C PRO A 161 -1.09 6.18 22.56
N VAL A 162 -0.85 7.45 22.17
CA VAL A 162 -1.69 8.59 22.60
C VAL A 162 -3.07 8.50 21.98
N LEU A 163 -3.16 8.16 20.69
CA LEU A 163 -4.44 8.02 19.98
C LEU A 163 -5.23 6.82 20.50
N ARG A 164 -4.59 5.69 20.81
CA ARG A 164 -5.24 4.56 21.47
C ARG A 164 -5.79 4.90 22.85
N LEU A 165 -5.04 5.70 23.62
CA LEU A 165 -5.53 6.20 24.91
C LEU A 165 -6.72 7.15 24.72
N ALA A 166 -6.68 8.04 23.71
CA ALA A 166 -7.80 8.91 23.39
C ALA A 166 -9.07 8.13 22.95
N GLU A 167 -8.91 7.04 22.22
CA GLU A 167 -10.01 6.13 21.89
C GLU A 167 -10.59 5.43 23.12
N PHE A 168 -9.74 4.97 24.03
CA PHE A 168 -10.16 4.37 25.32
C PHE A 168 -10.93 5.36 26.19
N LEU A 169 -10.47 6.61 26.25
CA LEU A 169 -11.12 7.70 26.98
C LEU A 169 -12.33 8.30 26.23
N ARG A 170 -12.69 7.77 25.06
CA ARG A 170 -13.78 8.29 24.20
C ARG A 170 -13.61 9.74 23.75
N LEU A 171 -12.39 10.23 23.70
CA LEU A 171 -12.03 11.53 23.14
C LEU A 171 -11.90 11.49 21.60
N LYS A 172 -11.73 10.29 21.04
CA LYS A 172 -11.69 10.00 19.62
C LYS A 172 -12.58 8.80 19.33
N ALA A 173 -13.19 8.76 18.14
CA ALA A 173 -13.93 7.57 17.68
C ALA A 173 -13.00 6.35 17.67
N LYS A 174 -13.48 5.23 18.18
CA LYS A 174 -12.75 3.96 18.07
C LYS A 174 -12.59 3.61 16.60
N GLN A 175 -11.39 3.35 16.17
CA GLN A 175 -11.08 3.03 14.78
C GLN A 175 -10.82 1.52 14.60
N PRO A 176 -11.01 0.97 13.40
CA PRO A 176 -10.45 -0.33 13.03
C PRO A 176 -8.94 -0.34 13.21
N VAL A 177 -8.36 -1.54 13.24
CA VAL A 177 -6.90 -1.66 13.31
C VAL A 177 -6.27 -1.01 12.08
N GLN A 178 -5.31 -0.11 12.29
CA GLN A 178 -4.69 0.72 11.25
C GLN A 178 -3.25 0.28 10.97
N ASN A 179 -2.79 0.52 9.75
CA ASN A 179 -1.37 0.48 9.41
C ASN A 179 -0.69 1.76 9.93
N TRP A 180 0.43 1.59 10.65
CA TRP A 180 1.25 2.70 11.13
C TRP A 180 2.54 2.75 10.35
N MET A 181 2.73 3.82 9.58
CA MET A 181 3.82 3.94 8.64
C MET A 181 4.80 5.03 9.05
N SER A 182 6.09 4.76 8.84
CA SER A 182 7.10 5.79 8.92
C SER A 182 7.09 6.68 7.65
N PRO A 183 7.59 7.91 7.73
CA PRO A 183 7.74 8.75 6.52
C PRO A 183 8.57 8.09 5.42
N GLY A 184 9.61 7.33 5.79
CA GLY A 184 10.43 6.60 4.83
C GLY A 184 9.67 5.51 4.08
N ASP A 185 8.77 4.79 4.76
CA ASP A 185 7.93 3.77 4.10
C ASP A 185 7.00 4.39 3.07
N VAL A 186 6.35 5.52 3.42
CA VAL A 186 5.45 6.23 2.50
C VAL A 186 6.20 6.78 1.29
N GLU A 187 7.38 7.39 1.50
CA GLU A 187 8.23 7.90 0.43
C GLU A 187 8.70 6.78 -0.51
N ASN A 188 9.11 5.65 0.05
CA ASN A 188 9.54 4.49 -0.72
C ASN A 188 8.40 3.90 -1.56
N MET A 189 7.21 3.75 -1.00
CA MET A 189 6.04 3.25 -1.74
C MET A 189 5.59 4.19 -2.84
N LEU A 190 5.62 5.52 -2.60
CA LEU A 190 5.36 6.52 -3.64
C LEU A 190 6.36 6.40 -4.77
N TRP A 191 7.64 6.28 -4.43
CA TRP A 191 8.70 6.12 -5.41
C TRP A 191 8.53 4.85 -6.24
N LEU A 192 8.21 3.71 -5.62
CA LEU A 192 7.89 2.45 -6.30
C LEU A 192 6.68 2.59 -7.23
N ALA A 193 5.66 3.35 -6.82
CA ALA A 193 4.47 3.62 -7.63
C ALA A 193 4.68 4.69 -8.72
N GLY A 194 5.91 5.19 -8.93
CA GLY A 194 6.21 6.16 -9.98
C GLY A 194 5.90 7.60 -9.62
N PHE A 195 5.89 7.93 -8.32
CA PHE A 195 5.76 9.30 -7.84
C PHE A 195 7.06 9.78 -7.21
N GLU A 196 7.40 11.06 -7.41
CA GLU A 196 8.46 11.72 -6.67
C GLU A 196 7.89 12.67 -5.61
N VAL A 197 8.53 12.72 -4.45
CA VAL A 197 8.14 13.62 -3.37
C VAL A 197 8.71 15.01 -3.65
N VAL A 198 7.79 15.99 -3.81
CA VAL A 198 8.14 17.40 -4.04
C VAL A 198 8.33 18.13 -2.70
N LYS A 199 7.48 17.85 -1.71
CA LYS A 199 7.50 18.47 -0.40
C LYS A 199 6.94 17.52 0.65
N LYS A 200 7.53 17.59 1.84
CA LYS A 200 7.02 16.88 3.03
C LYS A 200 7.12 17.77 4.25
N GLY A 201 6.36 17.47 5.27
CA GLY A 201 6.41 18.17 6.53
C GLY A 201 5.43 17.64 7.55
N ASN A 202 5.42 18.26 8.71
CA ASN A 202 4.60 17.86 9.83
C ASN A 202 3.79 19.04 10.32
N LYS A 203 2.61 18.76 10.84
CA LYS A 203 1.68 19.75 11.38
C LYS A 203 1.07 19.26 12.69
N LEU A 204 0.60 20.19 13.50
CA LEU A 204 -0.28 19.94 14.62
C LEU A 204 0.35 19.13 15.76
N ILE A 205 1.12 19.77 16.64
CA ILE A 205 1.61 19.15 17.88
C ILE A 205 0.49 19.05 18.92
N LEU A 206 -0.35 20.11 19.04
CA LEU A 206 -1.44 20.14 20.01
C LEU A 206 -2.79 20.13 19.24
N PRO A 207 -3.49 18.96 19.18
CA PRO A 207 -4.76 18.83 18.44
C PRO A 207 -5.98 19.37 19.20
N LEU A 208 -5.79 20.36 20.08
CA LEU A 208 -6.82 20.97 20.91
C LEU A 208 -6.96 22.46 20.58
N GLY A 209 -8.18 22.97 20.59
CA GLY A 209 -8.47 24.36 20.29
C GLY A 209 -8.33 25.29 21.52
N ILE A 210 -7.16 25.30 22.19
CA ILE A 210 -6.90 26.17 23.35
C ILE A 210 -6.33 27.51 22.84
N PRO A 211 -7.07 28.64 23.05
CA PRO A 211 -6.61 29.95 22.60
C PRO A 211 -5.18 30.27 23.03
N LEU A 212 -4.40 30.91 22.15
CA LEU A 212 -2.99 31.26 22.31
C LEU A 212 -2.04 30.04 22.45
N VAL A 213 -2.36 29.07 23.31
CA VAL A 213 -1.52 27.89 23.55
C VAL A 213 -1.39 27.05 22.28
N SER A 214 -2.51 26.70 21.65
CA SER A 214 -2.48 25.89 20.43
C SER A 214 -1.81 26.66 19.27
N ALA A 215 -2.01 27.99 19.19
CA ALA A 215 -1.32 28.80 18.21
C ALA A 215 0.21 28.79 18.43
N PHE A 216 0.67 28.89 19.66
CA PHE A 216 2.09 28.83 20.00
C PHE A 216 2.70 27.49 19.60
N PHE A 217 2.11 26.36 20.02
CA PHE A 217 2.62 25.04 19.71
C PHE A 217 2.55 24.72 18.20
N ASN A 218 1.45 25.07 17.53
CA ASN A 218 1.19 24.64 16.16
C ASN A 218 1.70 25.61 15.08
N LYS A 219 2.10 26.84 15.45
CA LYS A 219 2.69 27.83 14.52
C LYS A 219 4.17 28.08 14.77
N ILE A 220 4.65 27.94 16.02
CA ILE A 220 6.04 28.22 16.38
C ILE A 220 6.78 26.92 16.66
N ILE A 221 6.37 26.16 17.68
CA ILE A 221 7.09 24.97 18.15
C ILE A 221 7.17 23.89 17.05
N VAL A 222 6.09 23.67 16.30
CA VAL A 222 6.04 22.66 15.22
C VAL A 222 7.08 22.90 14.11
N ASN A 223 7.54 24.11 13.96
CA ASN A 223 8.54 24.46 12.93
C ASN A 223 9.99 24.34 13.42
N LEU A 224 10.22 24.06 14.70
CA LEU A 224 11.55 23.81 15.24
C LEU A 224 12.01 22.38 14.87
N PRO A 225 13.26 22.18 14.41
CA PRO A 225 13.71 20.89 13.82
C PRO A 225 13.45 19.65 14.66
N ILE A 226 13.63 19.73 16.00
CA ILE A 226 13.42 18.61 16.92
C ILE A 226 11.93 18.36 17.12
N PHE A 227 11.17 19.42 17.38
CA PHE A 227 9.73 19.33 17.70
C PHE A 227 8.86 19.06 16.47
N SER A 228 9.32 19.43 15.28
CA SER A 228 8.60 19.13 14.05
C SER A 228 8.31 17.63 13.88
N ARG A 229 9.22 16.77 14.33
CA ARG A 229 9.04 15.31 14.30
C ARG A 229 7.90 14.80 15.18
N LEU A 230 7.45 15.60 16.13
CA LEU A 230 6.34 15.28 17.04
C LEU A 230 4.97 15.73 16.49
N GLY A 231 4.91 16.36 15.33
CA GLY A 231 3.64 16.72 14.71
C GLY A 231 2.75 15.49 14.48
N LEU A 232 1.46 15.60 14.82
CA LEU A 232 0.46 14.53 14.68
C LEU A 232 0.20 14.18 13.22
N ILE A 233 0.19 15.21 12.35
CA ILE A 233 -0.08 15.07 10.92
C ILE A 233 1.25 15.08 10.16
N HIS A 234 1.59 13.97 9.51
CA HIS A 234 2.55 13.96 8.42
C HIS A 234 1.83 14.32 7.12
N TYR A 235 2.46 15.16 6.30
CA TYR A 235 1.98 15.40 4.94
C TYR A 235 3.09 15.26 3.92
N VAL A 236 2.72 14.76 2.75
CA VAL A 236 3.59 14.60 1.58
C VAL A 236 2.86 15.16 0.37
N ILE A 237 3.57 15.95 -0.43
CA ILE A 237 3.13 16.39 -1.75
C ILE A 237 3.99 15.66 -2.76
N ALA A 238 3.37 14.85 -3.60
CA ALA A 238 4.06 14.08 -4.63
C ALA A 238 3.56 14.45 -6.02
N ARG A 239 4.31 14.10 -7.05
CA ARG A 239 3.92 14.23 -8.45
C ARG A 239 4.32 12.97 -9.23
N PRO A 240 3.61 12.63 -10.32
CA PRO A 240 4.03 11.55 -11.20
C PRO A 240 5.43 11.81 -11.79
N GLN A 241 6.21 10.74 -11.91
CA GLN A 241 7.48 10.79 -12.65
C GLN A 241 7.25 10.32 -14.09
N SER A 242 7.87 11.01 -15.05
CA SER A 242 7.97 10.53 -16.43
C SER A 242 9.04 9.43 -16.48
N GLN A 243 8.66 8.20 -16.81
CA GLN A 243 9.59 7.07 -16.88
C GLN A 243 9.59 6.46 -18.28
N LYS A 244 10.81 6.16 -18.78
CA LYS A 244 10.99 5.27 -19.94
C LYS A 244 11.14 3.84 -19.40
N GLU A 245 10.09 3.04 -19.50
CA GLU A 245 10.17 1.61 -19.21
C GLU A 245 10.98 0.90 -20.29
N ARG A 246 11.91 0.04 -19.87
CA ARG A 246 12.60 -0.93 -20.72
C ARG A 246 12.18 -2.32 -20.29
N ASP A 247 11.82 -3.17 -21.24
CA ASP A 247 11.45 -4.54 -20.96
C ASP A 247 12.68 -5.44 -20.96
N TYR A 248 12.83 -6.24 -19.88
CA TYR A 248 13.96 -7.12 -19.64
C TYR A 248 13.52 -8.57 -19.54
N SER A 249 14.44 -9.50 -19.87
CA SER A 249 14.27 -10.92 -19.59
C SER A 249 14.46 -11.22 -18.11
N VAL A 250 13.74 -12.23 -17.57
CA VAL A 250 13.68 -12.52 -16.13
C VAL A 250 14.02 -13.97 -15.86
N SER A 251 14.92 -14.19 -14.90
CA SER A 251 15.18 -15.51 -14.30
C SER A 251 14.61 -15.55 -12.88
N ILE A 252 13.72 -16.50 -12.60
CA ILE A 252 13.11 -16.70 -11.29
C ILE A 252 13.71 -17.94 -10.64
N ILE A 253 14.52 -17.72 -9.62
CA ILE A 253 15.20 -18.77 -8.86
C ILE A 253 14.32 -19.20 -7.69
N ILE A 254 14.00 -20.49 -7.61
CA ILE A 254 13.15 -21.08 -6.58
C ILE A 254 13.96 -22.13 -5.81
N PRO A 255 14.63 -21.74 -4.69
CA PRO A 255 15.26 -22.69 -3.81
C PRO A 255 14.20 -23.50 -3.06
N ALA A 256 14.17 -24.82 -3.23
CA ALA A 256 13.16 -25.70 -2.67
C ALA A 256 13.78 -26.79 -1.78
N ARG A 257 13.29 -26.89 -0.54
CA ARG A 257 13.65 -27.98 0.37
C ARG A 257 12.45 -28.34 1.24
N ASN A 258 11.95 -29.58 1.09
CA ASN A 258 10.77 -30.09 1.78
C ASN A 258 9.50 -29.25 1.49
N GLU A 259 9.28 -28.94 0.20
CA GLU A 259 8.19 -28.07 -0.27
C GLU A 259 7.36 -28.74 -1.38
N LYS A 260 7.23 -30.07 -1.35
CA LYS A 260 6.54 -30.87 -2.37
C LYS A 260 5.17 -30.32 -2.75
N GLY A 261 4.37 -29.88 -1.76
CA GLY A 261 3.01 -29.39 -1.98
C GLY A 261 2.93 -28.02 -2.69
N ASN A 262 4.02 -27.29 -2.78
CA ASN A 262 4.05 -25.92 -3.27
C ASN A 262 4.66 -25.78 -4.68
N ILE A 263 5.37 -26.81 -5.18
CA ILE A 263 6.14 -26.73 -6.43
C ILE A 263 5.26 -26.39 -7.64
N GLU A 264 4.15 -27.10 -7.83
CA GLU A 264 3.25 -26.84 -8.97
C GLU A 264 2.55 -25.48 -8.83
N ASN A 265 2.16 -25.10 -7.62
CA ASN A 265 1.52 -23.82 -7.34
C ASN A 265 2.45 -22.62 -7.62
N ALA A 266 3.76 -22.77 -7.41
CA ALA A 266 4.73 -21.73 -7.73
C ALA A 266 4.71 -21.38 -9.22
N ILE A 267 4.45 -22.33 -10.11
CA ILE A 267 4.34 -22.11 -11.56
C ILE A 267 2.95 -21.61 -11.96
N LEU A 268 1.89 -22.26 -11.45
CA LEU A 268 0.52 -21.95 -11.86
C LEU A 268 0.09 -20.53 -11.47
N ARG A 269 0.60 -20.03 -10.33
CA ARG A 269 0.29 -18.71 -9.80
C ARG A 269 1.21 -17.60 -10.30
N LEU A 270 2.25 -17.94 -11.08
CA LEU A 270 3.21 -16.97 -11.59
C LEU A 270 2.61 -16.19 -12.76
N PRO A 271 2.44 -14.85 -12.64
CA PRO A 271 1.98 -14.04 -13.75
C PRO A 271 3.06 -13.93 -14.85
N LYS A 272 2.64 -13.60 -16.06
CA LYS A 272 3.56 -13.25 -17.15
C LYS A 272 3.96 -11.79 -17.03
N PHE A 273 5.27 -11.51 -17.07
CA PHE A 273 5.87 -10.18 -17.09
C PHE A 273 7.29 -10.27 -17.69
N GLY A 274 7.81 -9.13 -18.15
CA GLY A 274 9.09 -9.09 -18.84
C GLY A 274 9.03 -9.61 -20.30
N SER A 275 10.11 -9.42 -21.03
CA SER A 275 10.23 -9.87 -22.43
C SER A 275 10.24 -11.39 -22.56
N SER A 276 10.80 -12.08 -21.59
CA SER A 276 10.80 -13.54 -21.45
C SER A 276 10.97 -13.93 -19.98
N GLN A 277 10.54 -15.14 -19.62
CA GLN A 277 10.68 -15.68 -18.28
C GLN A 277 11.28 -17.08 -18.32
N GLU A 278 12.23 -17.37 -17.44
CA GLU A 278 12.68 -18.70 -17.11
C GLU A 278 12.51 -18.96 -15.61
N ILE A 279 12.28 -20.22 -15.23
CA ILE A 279 12.12 -20.65 -13.84
C ILE A 279 13.20 -21.70 -13.55
N ILE A 280 13.94 -21.50 -12.48
CA ILE A 280 15.05 -22.39 -12.10
C ILE A 280 14.81 -22.91 -10.68
N PHE A 281 14.41 -24.17 -10.55
CA PHE A 281 14.32 -24.84 -9.26
C PHE A 281 15.70 -25.32 -8.81
N ILE A 282 16.08 -24.99 -7.58
CA ILE A 282 17.28 -25.51 -6.95
C ILE A 282 16.85 -26.39 -5.77
N GLU A 283 16.98 -27.67 -5.95
CA GLU A 283 16.59 -28.66 -4.96
C GLU A 283 17.65 -28.79 -3.86
N GLY A 284 17.22 -28.78 -2.60
CA GLY A 284 18.05 -28.63 -1.41
C GLY A 284 18.20 -29.89 -0.56
N HIS A 285 18.28 -31.10 -1.12
CA HIS A 285 18.35 -32.40 -0.42
C HIS A 285 17.11 -32.65 0.43
N SER A 286 15.94 -32.64 -0.21
CA SER A 286 14.65 -32.92 0.42
C SER A 286 14.43 -34.38 0.70
N GLU A 287 13.66 -34.67 1.75
CA GLU A 287 13.31 -36.06 2.17
C GLU A 287 11.82 -36.36 1.94
N ASP A 288 11.00 -35.36 1.53
CA ASP A 288 9.55 -35.44 1.37
C ASP A 288 9.09 -35.81 -0.07
N GLY A 289 10.02 -36.01 -1.00
CA GLY A 289 9.74 -36.25 -2.42
C GLY A 289 9.60 -34.95 -3.25
N THR A 290 10.10 -33.80 -2.77
CA THR A 290 10.14 -32.53 -3.50
C THR A 290 10.86 -32.65 -4.84
N LEU A 291 11.99 -33.39 -4.92
CA LEU A 291 12.74 -33.62 -6.16
C LEU A 291 11.89 -34.30 -7.23
N ASP A 292 11.15 -35.33 -6.86
CA ASP A 292 10.31 -36.08 -7.80
C ASP A 292 9.14 -35.20 -8.28
N GLU A 293 8.59 -34.37 -7.40
CA GLU A 293 7.57 -33.42 -7.77
C GLU A 293 8.12 -32.32 -8.74
N ILE A 294 9.33 -31.81 -8.52
CA ILE A 294 9.99 -30.90 -9.46
C ILE A 294 10.13 -31.56 -10.83
N ARG A 295 10.63 -32.82 -10.88
CA ARG A 295 10.76 -33.56 -12.15
C ARG A 295 9.42 -33.73 -12.86
N ARG A 296 8.38 -34.10 -12.12
CA ARG A 296 7.03 -34.23 -12.65
C ARG A 296 6.53 -32.93 -13.26
N VAL A 297 6.71 -31.83 -12.56
CA VAL A 297 6.23 -30.51 -12.95
C VAL A 297 7.01 -29.99 -14.16
N VAL A 298 8.34 -30.10 -14.18
CA VAL A 298 9.16 -29.75 -15.34
C VAL A 298 8.69 -30.49 -16.60
N ASN A 299 8.52 -31.80 -16.52
CA ASN A 299 8.04 -32.63 -17.65
C ASN A 299 6.61 -32.27 -18.09
N LYS A 300 5.74 -31.85 -17.16
CA LYS A 300 4.34 -31.51 -17.44
C LYS A 300 4.23 -30.15 -18.17
N TYR A 301 5.09 -29.20 -17.86
CA TYR A 301 5.04 -27.80 -18.35
C TYR A 301 6.17 -27.45 -19.32
N ASP A 302 6.79 -28.44 -19.98
CA ASP A 302 7.95 -28.32 -20.87
C ASP A 302 7.78 -27.31 -22.04
N SER A 303 6.56 -26.87 -22.31
CA SER A 303 6.25 -25.95 -23.42
C SER A 303 6.01 -24.48 -23.01
N LYS A 304 6.14 -24.13 -21.71
CA LYS A 304 5.88 -22.78 -21.17
C LYS A 304 6.57 -22.61 -19.82
N PRO A 305 6.97 -21.42 -19.50
CA PRO A 305 8.26 -20.81 -19.76
C PRO A 305 9.40 -21.80 -19.64
N ASP A 306 10.62 -21.48 -20.02
CA ASP A 306 11.78 -22.36 -19.84
C ASP A 306 11.97 -22.74 -18.36
N ILE A 307 11.55 -23.97 -17.99
CA ILE A 307 11.61 -24.46 -16.62
C ILE A 307 12.76 -25.44 -16.50
N ARG A 308 13.73 -25.11 -15.70
CA ARG A 308 14.92 -25.94 -15.45
C ARG A 308 15.05 -26.26 -13.96
N TYR A 309 15.79 -27.31 -13.65
CA TYR A 309 16.12 -27.61 -12.25
C TYR A 309 17.52 -28.22 -12.13
N THR A 310 18.06 -28.12 -10.92
CA THR A 310 19.26 -28.84 -10.50
C THR A 310 19.21 -29.12 -9.00
N VAL A 311 20.06 -30.07 -8.55
CA VAL A 311 20.27 -30.34 -7.11
C VAL A 311 21.53 -29.61 -6.67
N GLN A 312 21.45 -28.84 -5.57
CA GLN A 312 22.64 -28.16 -5.05
C GLN A 312 23.68 -29.16 -4.53
N LYS A 313 24.97 -28.81 -4.65
CA LYS A 313 26.06 -29.61 -4.08
C LYS A 313 26.31 -29.31 -2.60
N GLY A 314 26.02 -28.07 -2.19
CA GLY A 314 26.23 -27.58 -0.84
C GLY A 314 24.98 -27.67 0.03
N ILE A 315 24.99 -26.95 1.15
CA ILE A 315 23.87 -26.93 2.11
C ILE A 315 23.40 -25.50 2.31
N GLY A 316 22.10 -25.33 2.49
CA GLY A 316 21.46 -24.08 2.86
C GLY A 316 21.02 -23.21 1.69
N LYS A 317 20.05 -22.31 1.96
CA LYS A 317 19.39 -21.43 0.98
C LYS A 317 20.39 -20.56 0.18
N GLY A 318 21.40 -19.99 0.85
CA GLY A 318 22.38 -19.14 0.18
C GLY A 318 23.24 -19.86 -0.86
N ASN A 319 23.51 -21.18 -0.69
CA ASN A 319 24.17 -22.00 -1.69
C ASN A 319 23.25 -22.26 -2.89
N ALA A 320 21.98 -22.60 -2.63
CA ALA A 320 20.97 -22.79 -3.67
C ALA A 320 20.78 -21.53 -4.53
N VAL A 321 20.65 -20.37 -3.90
CA VAL A 321 20.46 -19.10 -4.61
C VAL A 321 21.67 -18.75 -5.50
N ARG A 322 22.92 -18.93 -5.00
CA ARG A 322 24.12 -18.70 -5.82
C ARG A 322 24.17 -19.60 -7.03
N LEU A 323 23.88 -20.90 -6.85
CA LEU A 323 23.82 -21.83 -7.97
C LEU A 323 22.74 -21.45 -8.98
N GLY A 324 21.57 -20.99 -8.50
CA GLY A 324 20.50 -20.49 -9.36
C GLY A 324 20.93 -19.26 -10.16
N PHE A 325 21.65 -18.32 -9.56
CA PHE A 325 22.20 -17.15 -10.26
C PHE A 325 23.25 -17.53 -11.31
N GLU A 326 24.08 -18.54 -11.04
CA GLU A 326 25.06 -19.03 -12.01
C GLU A 326 24.41 -19.69 -13.25
N MET A 327 23.21 -20.26 -13.07
CA MET A 327 22.44 -20.88 -14.16
C MET A 327 21.55 -19.91 -14.92
N ALA A 328 21.26 -18.75 -14.34
CA ALA A 328 20.34 -17.76 -14.87
C ALA A 328 20.87 -17.10 -16.15
N THR A 329 19.96 -16.87 -17.12
CA THR A 329 20.27 -16.21 -18.39
C THR A 329 19.52 -14.88 -18.56
N GLY A 330 18.54 -14.61 -17.69
CA GLY A 330 17.78 -13.36 -17.72
C GLY A 330 18.58 -12.16 -17.22
N GLU A 331 18.21 -10.98 -17.71
CA GLU A 331 18.82 -9.70 -17.30
C GLU A 331 18.40 -9.31 -15.86
N VAL A 332 17.21 -9.71 -15.43
CA VAL A 332 16.71 -9.51 -14.05
C VAL A 332 16.63 -10.85 -13.34
N LEU A 333 17.31 -10.93 -12.18
CA LEU A 333 17.33 -12.11 -11.34
C LEU A 333 16.36 -11.92 -10.17
N MET A 334 15.46 -12.88 -9.96
CA MET A 334 14.47 -12.85 -8.88
C MET A 334 14.56 -14.12 -8.03
N ILE A 335 14.32 -13.99 -6.74
CA ILE A 335 14.21 -15.12 -5.80
C ILE A 335 12.77 -15.23 -5.37
N LEU A 336 12.18 -16.41 -5.53
CA LEU A 336 10.88 -16.76 -4.98
C LEU A 336 11.04 -17.93 -4.00
N ASP A 337 10.67 -17.73 -2.75
CA ASP A 337 10.71 -18.81 -1.75
C ASP A 337 9.65 -19.86 -2.07
N ALA A 338 10.03 -21.14 -2.06
CA ALA A 338 9.14 -22.25 -2.41
C ALA A 338 7.98 -22.44 -1.43
N ASP A 339 8.06 -21.89 -0.21
CA ASP A 339 6.96 -21.87 0.77
C ASP A 339 5.82 -20.91 0.38
N LEU A 340 6.02 -20.11 -0.68
CA LEU A 340 5.08 -19.12 -1.21
C LEU A 340 4.57 -18.13 -0.17
N THR A 341 5.35 -17.85 0.88
CA THR A 341 5.02 -16.79 1.87
C THR A 341 5.01 -15.40 1.25
N VAL A 342 5.76 -15.20 0.16
CA VAL A 342 5.55 -14.11 -0.80
C VAL A 342 4.74 -14.68 -1.96
N ALA A 343 3.61 -14.06 -2.26
CA ALA A 343 2.75 -14.52 -3.34
C ALA A 343 3.45 -14.38 -4.70
N PRO A 344 3.47 -15.42 -5.57
CA PRO A 344 4.02 -15.31 -6.92
C PRO A 344 3.42 -14.16 -7.72
N GLU A 345 2.17 -13.80 -7.45
CA GLU A 345 1.43 -12.70 -8.05
C GLU A 345 2.03 -11.32 -7.74
N ASP A 346 2.85 -11.21 -6.69
CA ASP A 346 3.52 -9.97 -6.32
C ASP A 346 4.84 -9.73 -7.08
N LEU A 347 5.41 -10.73 -7.74
CA LEU A 347 6.68 -10.60 -8.48
C LEU A 347 6.67 -9.47 -9.53
N PRO A 348 5.57 -9.21 -10.26
CA PRO A 348 5.52 -8.07 -11.18
C PRO A 348 5.78 -6.69 -10.51
N LYS A 349 5.48 -6.53 -9.21
CA LYS A 349 5.77 -5.29 -8.47
C LYS A 349 7.28 -5.08 -8.35
N PHE A 350 8.01 -6.14 -7.98
CA PHE A 350 9.48 -6.10 -7.88
C PHE A 350 10.12 -5.88 -9.24
N TYR A 351 9.61 -6.56 -10.30
CA TYR A 351 10.06 -6.37 -11.67
C TYR A 351 9.91 -4.91 -12.11
N ARG A 352 8.72 -4.32 -11.92
CA ARG A 352 8.46 -2.92 -12.25
C ARG A 352 9.42 -1.95 -11.54
N ALA A 353 9.75 -2.22 -10.28
CA ALA A 353 10.68 -1.40 -9.52
C ALA A 353 12.09 -1.39 -10.14
N ILE A 354 12.58 -2.55 -10.62
CA ILE A 354 13.87 -2.67 -11.30
C ILE A 354 13.83 -1.95 -12.67
N VAL A 355 12.87 -2.30 -13.54
CA VAL A 355 12.82 -1.81 -14.93
C VAL A 355 12.55 -0.32 -15.02
N SER A 356 11.87 0.23 -14.03
CA SER A 356 11.65 1.67 -13.91
C SER A 356 12.85 2.43 -13.31
N GLY A 357 14.01 1.75 -13.10
CA GLY A 357 15.23 2.37 -12.60
C GLY A 357 15.16 2.79 -11.13
N ARG A 358 14.27 2.18 -10.33
CA ARG A 358 14.11 2.50 -8.90
C ARG A 358 15.27 2.04 -8.05
N GLY A 359 15.98 1.02 -8.49
CA GLY A 359 17.17 0.48 -7.83
C GLY A 359 17.69 -0.73 -8.58
N GLU A 360 18.93 -1.08 -8.31
CA GLU A 360 19.58 -2.29 -8.84
C GLU A 360 19.29 -3.53 -7.98
N PHE A 361 18.83 -3.31 -6.75
CA PHE A 361 18.44 -4.35 -5.80
C PHE A 361 17.15 -3.96 -5.08
N ILE A 362 16.10 -4.78 -5.21
CA ILE A 362 14.79 -4.57 -4.59
C ILE A 362 14.53 -5.68 -3.60
N ASN A 363 14.28 -5.31 -2.34
CA ASN A 363 13.95 -6.25 -1.26
C ASN A 363 12.57 -5.95 -0.68
N GLY A 364 11.72 -6.97 -0.59
CA GLY A 364 10.40 -6.87 0.01
C GLY A 364 10.46 -6.79 1.54
N SER A 365 9.75 -5.84 2.14
CA SER A 365 9.60 -5.74 3.59
C SER A 365 8.21 -6.18 4.02
N ARG A 366 8.14 -7.09 5.01
CA ARG A 366 6.88 -7.54 5.63
C ARG A 366 6.40 -6.63 6.76
N LEU A 367 7.20 -5.63 7.16
CA LEU A 367 6.96 -4.84 8.38
C LEU A 367 6.01 -3.67 8.19
N VAL A 368 5.61 -3.37 6.96
CA VAL A 368 4.75 -2.22 6.63
C VAL A 368 3.29 -2.51 6.95
N TYR A 369 2.86 -3.75 6.68
CA TYR A 369 1.48 -4.19 6.93
C TYR A 369 1.34 -4.81 8.32
N GLN A 370 0.10 -4.89 8.79
CA GLN A 370 -0.22 -5.57 10.05
C GLN A 370 0.23 -7.02 9.97
N LEU A 371 1.10 -7.38 10.90
CA LEU A 371 1.48 -8.77 11.11
C LEU A 371 0.36 -9.47 11.89
N GLU A 372 -0.06 -10.65 11.44
CA GLU A 372 -0.88 -11.53 12.26
C GLU A 372 -0.13 -11.84 13.56
N ARG A 373 -0.87 -11.97 14.68
CA ARG A 373 -0.30 -12.11 16.04
C ARG A 373 0.77 -13.20 16.18
N VAL A 374 0.84 -14.13 15.23
CA VAL A 374 1.72 -15.32 15.26
C VAL A 374 2.87 -15.22 14.25
N SER A 375 2.87 -14.26 13.32
CA SER A 375 3.77 -14.27 12.18
C SER A 375 5.21 -13.84 12.46
N MET A 376 5.47 -13.12 13.56
CA MET A 376 6.85 -12.74 13.98
C MET A 376 6.99 -12.63 15.50
N ARG A 377 8.14 -13.12 16.02
CA ARG A 377 8.50 -12.92 17.42
C ARG A 377 8.90 -11.46 17.66
N PHE A 378 8.54 -10.92 18.83
CA PHE A 378 8.76 -9.53 19.22
C PHE A 378 10.20 -9.03 18.96
N PHE A 379 11.21 -9.83 19.28
CA PHE A 379 12.61 -9.49 19.05
C PHE A 379 12.99 -9.41 17.58
N ASN A 380 12.35 -10.18 16.69
CA ASN A 380 12.57 -10.09 15.26
C ASN A 380 11.96 -8.80 14.67
N ILE A 381 10.85 -8.31 15.25
CA ILE A 381 10.26 -7.02 14.87
C ILE A 381 11.20 -5.87 15.25
N LEU A 382 11.78 -5.91 16.45
CA LEU A 382 12.77 -4.92 16.88
C LEU A 382 14.03 -4.95 16.02
N GLY A 383 14.61 -6.13 15.77
CA GLY A 383 15.83 -6.28 14.98
C GLY A 383 15.70 -5.87 13.50
N ASN A 384 14.49 -5.88 12.95
CA ASN A 384 14.25 -5.44 11.57
C ASN A 384 13.87 -3.94 11.45
N LYS A 385 13.63 -3.24 12.58
CA LYS A 385 13.36 -1.79 12.60
C LYS A 385 14.59 -0.93 12.91
N PHE A 386 15.68 -1.55 13.35
CA PHE A 386 16.96 -0.94 13.66
C PHE A 386 18.08 -1.55 12.82
#